data_d8426471fe79972975d60cb7af29ffd2
#
_entry.id   d8426471fe79972975d60cb7af29ffd2
#
_cell.length_a   1.000
_cell.length_b   1.000
_cell.length_c   1.000
_cell.angle_alpha   90.00
_cell.angle_beta   90.00
_cell.angle_gamma   90.00
#
_symmetry.space_group_name_H-M   'P 1'
#
loop_
_entity.id
_entity.type
_entity.pdbx_description
1 polymer ?
#
loop_
_entity_poly.entity_id
_entity_poly.type
_entity_poly.pdbx_seq_one_letter_code
_entity_poly.pdbx_strand_id
1 'polypeptide(L)' 'MFGGERYGKRVPNEREQRVIELVAQGLKNSEVAEAIGTTEHVVKNYLRVIYDKLGLWNRVELALWYEARRHETLVQA' A
#
# COMPACT_ATOMS: atom_id res chain seq x y z
N MET A 1 4.86 -24.22 -7.49
CA MET A 1 4.60 -23.86 -7.92
C MET A 1 4.19 -22.74 -7.88
N PHE A 2 3.81 -22.48 -8.20
CA PHE A 2 3.38 -21.22 -8.26
C PHE A 2 3.24 -20.61 -6.94
N GLY A 3 3.30 -21.30 -5.93
CA GLY A 3 3.10 -20.76 -4.60
C GLY A 3 4.15 -19.76 -4.21
N GLY A 4 5.39 -20.05 -4.49
CA GLY A 4 6.47 -19.16 -4.09
C GLY A 4 6.37 -17.80 -4.76
N GLU A 5 6.09 -17.81 -6.04
CA GLU A 5 5.96 -16.56 -6.75
C GLU A 5 4.79 -15.75 -6.28
N ARG A 6 3.69 -16.42 -5.98
CA ARG A 6 2.53 -15.71 -5.50
C ARG A 6 2.79 -15.03 -4.18
N TYR A 7 3.48 -15.72 -3.30
CA TYR A 7 3.81 -15.12 -2.02
C TYR A 7 4.68 -13.90 -2.20
N GLY A 8 5.67 -13.99 -3.10
CA GLY A 8 6.52 -12.84 -3.34
C GLY A 8 5.74 -11.65 -3.84
N LYS A 9 4.70 -11.90 -4.61
CA LYS A 9 3.90 -10.83 -5.16
C LYS A 9 2.91 -10.25 -4.18
N ARG A 10 2.69 -10.91 -3.05
CA ARG A 10 1.80 -10.39 -2.04
C ARG A 10 2.46 -9.38 -1.12
N VAL A 11 3.78 -9.24 -1.25
CA VAL A 11 4.50 -8.27 -0.46
C VAL A 11 4.60 -7.00 -1.30
N PRO A 12 4.19 -5.85 -0.77
CA PRO A 12 4.29 -4.60 -1.52
C PRO A 12 5.73 -4.27 -1.85
N ASN A 13 5.97 -3.81 -3.08
CA ASN A 13 7.30 -3.35 -3.44
C ASN A 13 7.52 -1.95 -2.86
N GLU A 14 8.70 -1.38 -3.09
CA GLU A 14 9.05 -0.09 -2.51
C GLU A 14 8.11 1.03 -2.92
N ARG A 15 7.73 1.07 -4.18
CA ARG A 15 6.83 2.10 -4.66
C ARG A 15 5.44 1.95 -4.04
N GLU A 16 4.97 0.72 -3.95
CA GLU A 16 3.69 0.45 -3.31
C GLU A 16 3.72 0.81 -1.84
N GLN A 17 4.82 0.49 -1.15
CA GLN A 17 4.98 0.87 0.24
C GLN A 17 4.86 2.38 0.41
N ARG A 18 5.47 3.12 -0.49
CA ARG A 18 5.40 4.57 -0.41
C ARG A 18 3.97 5.07 -0.57
N VAL A 19 3.24 4.48 -1.53
CA VAL A 19 1.84 4.85 -1.72
C VAL A 19 1.03 4.54 -0.47
N ILE A 20 1.26 3.36 0.12
CA ILE A 20 0.55 2.96 1.34
C ILE A 20 0.79 3.96 2.46
N GLU A 21 2.04 4.36 2.66
CA GLU A 21 2.37 5.31 3.72
C GLU A 21 1.66 6.63 3.54
N LEU A 22 1.65 7.13 2.31
CA LEU A 22 1.02 8.42 2.04
C LEU A 22 -0.50 8.36 2.21
N VAL A 23 -1.10 7.27 1.75
CA VAL A 23 -2.54 7.09 1.92
C VAL A 23 -2.89 6.96 3.40
N ALA A 24 -2.07 6.26 4.16
CA ALA A 24 -2.31 6.09 5.59
C ALA A 24 -2.19 7.42 6.34
N GLN A 25 -1.42 8.36 5.80
CA GLN A 25 -1.32 9.70 6.38
C GLN A 25 -2.53 10.57 6.04
N GLY A 26 -3.42 10.09 5.20
CA GLY A 26 -4.62 10.81 4.86
C GLY A 26 -4.55 11.63 3.57
N LEU A 27 -3.50 11.44 2.78
CA LEU A 27 -3.38 12.17 1.53
C LEU A 27 -4.41 11.69 0.51
N LYS A 28 -4.89 12.63 -0.29
CA LYS A 28 -5.76 12.29 -1.42
C LYS A 28 -4.92 11.72 -2.55
N ASN A 29 -5.57 11.02 -3.48
CA ASN A 29 -4.86 10.42 -4.59
C ASN A 29 -4.05 11.44 -5.39
N SER A 30 -4.59 12.64 -5.59
CA SER A 30 -3.87 13.69 -6.31
C SER A 30 -2.61 14.11 -5.55
N GLU A 31 -2.70 14.16 -4.24
CA GLU A 31 -1.56 14.52 -3.41
C GLU A 31 -0.50 13.43 -3.40
N VAL A 32 -0.95 12.17 -3.37
CA VAL A 32 -0.03 11.04 -3.47
C VAL A 32 0.70 11.09 -4.81
N ALA A 33 -0.06 11.33 -5.88
CA ALA A 33 0.51 11.40 -7.23
C ALA A 33 1.61 12.46 -7.29
N GLU A 34 1.34 13.61 -6.73
CA GLU A 34 2.30 14.70 -6.71
C GLU A 34 3.56 14.30 -5.93
N ALA A 35 3.37 13.66 -4.79
CA ALA A 35 4.48 13.27 -3.93
C ALA A 35 5.41 12.26 -4.58
N ILE A 36 4.87 11.34 -5.37
CA ILE A 36 5.71 10.31 -5.99
C ILE A 36 6.02 10.61 -7.46
N GLY A 37 5.55 11.74 -7.98
CA GLY A 37 5.92 12.17 -9.33
C GLY A 37 5.17 11.45 -10.43
N THR A 38 3.88 11.21 -10.25
CA THR A 38 3.09 10.53 -11.25
C THR A 38 1.69 11.16 -11.35
N THR A 39 0.74 10.48 -11.96
CA THR A 39 -0.60 10.98 -12.13
C THR A 39 -1.56 10.28 -11.18
N GLU A 40 -2.70 10.93 -10.96
CA GLU A 40 -3.73 10.36 -10.11
C GLU A 40 -4.22 9.01 -10.63
N HIS A 41 -4.30 8.88 -11.96
CA HIS A 41 -4.71 7.63 -12.58
C HIS A 41 -3.78 6.48 -12.21
N VAL A 42 -2.48 6.75 -12.22
CA VAL A 42 -1.49 5.74 -11.86
C VAL A 42 -1.62 5.37 -10.40
N VAL A 43 -1.89 6.37 -9.53
CA VAL A 43 -2.08 6.09 -8.12
C VAL A 43 -3.28 5.17 -7.91
N LYS A 44 -4.37 5.42 -8.64
CA LYS A 44 -5.55 4.55 -8.53
C LYS A 44 -5.21 3.12 -8.93
N ASN A 45 -4.39 2.96 -9.95
CA ASN A 45 -3.96 1.62 -10.37
C ASN A 45 -3.09 0.96 -9.32
N TYR A 46 -2.18 1.72 -8.71
CA TYR A 46 -1.38 1.20 -7.61
C TYR A 46 -2.27 0.71 -6.48
N LEU A 47 -3.26 1.50 -6.11
CA LEU A 47 -4.14 1.13 -5.00
C LEU A 47 -4.93 -0.13 -5.30
N ARG A 48 -5.39 -0.27 -6.54
CA ARG A 48 -6.12 -1.48 -6.93
C ARG A 48 -5.24 -2.72 -6.74
N VAL A 49 -3.99 -2.63 -7.18
CA VAL A 49 -3.05 -3.74 -7.06
C VAL A 49 -2.73 -4.01 -5.58
N ILE A 50 -2.55 -2.94 -4.81
CA ILE A 50 -2.26 -3.07 -3.38
C ILE A 50 -3.41 -3.76 -2.66
N TYR A 51 -4.64 -3.31 -2.92
CA TYR A 51 -5.81 -3.93 -2.29
C TYR A 51 -5.87 -5.41 -2.63
N ASP A 52 -5.60 -5.74 -3.89
CA ASP A 52 -5.64 -7.12 -4.33
C ASP A 52 -4.55 -7.95 -3.65
N LYS A 53 -3.34 -7.41 -3.58
CA LYS A 53 -2.23 -8.12 -2.95
C LYS A 53 -2.47 -8.40 -1.48
N LEU A 54 -3.04 -7.43 -0.78
CA LEU A 54 -3.20 -7.50 0.67
C LEU A 54 -4.56 -8.03 1.10
N GLY A 55 -5.45 -8.24 0.15
CA GLY A 55 -6.78 -8.74 0.49
C GLY A 55 -7.65 -7.69 1.15
N LEU A 56 -7.50 -6.43 0.76
CA LEU A 56 -8.24 -5.34 1.37
C LEU A 56 -9.29 -4.80 0.40
N TRP A 57 -10.29 -4.13 0.97
CA TRP A 57 -11.43 -3.67 0.19
C TRP A 57 -11.46 -2.16 -0.04
N ASN A 58 -10.82 -1.38 0.83
CA ASN A 58 -10.91 0.08 0.74
C ASN A 58 -9.77 0.76 1.50
N ARG A 59 -9.77 2.09 1.43
CA ARG A 59 -8.71 2.89 2.03
C ARG A 59 -8.67 2.79 3.54
N VAL A 60 -9.82 2.64 4.16
CA VAL A 60 -9.87 2.55 5.62
C VAL A 60 -9.16 1.28 6.07
N GLU A 61 -9.44 0.17 5.38
CA GLU A 61 -8.76 -1.08 5.71
C GLU A 61 -7.28 -1.00 5.46
N LEU A 62 -6.87 -0.29 4.42
CA LEU A 62 -5.46 -0.12 4.13
C LEU A 62 -4.77 0.64 5.25
N ALA A 63 -5.39 1.71 5.72
CA ALA A 63 -4.82 2.50 6.80
C ALA A 63 -4.69 1.67 8.07
N LEU A 64 -5.72 0.88 8.38
CA LEU A 64 -5.67 0.01 9.55
C LEU A 64 -4.60 -1.06 9.41
N TRP A 65 -4.46 -1.62 8.21
CA TRP A 65 -3.43 -2.62 7.93
C TRP A 65 -2.05 -2.01 8.18
N TYR A 66 -1.84 -0.80 7.68
CA TYR A 66 -0.55 -0.12 7.83
C TYR A 66 -0.24 0.15 9.30
N GLU A 67 -1.22 0.65 10.03
CA GLU A 67 -1.02 0.95 11.45
C GLU A 67 -0.70 -0.29 12.25
N ALA A 68 -1.36 -1.40 11.95
CA ALA A 68 -1.11 -2.65 12.65
C ALA A 68 0.32 -3.12 12.42
N ARG A 69 0.78 -3.07 11.18
CA ARG A 69 2.13 -3.51 10.86
C ARG A 69 3.17 -2.57 11.46
N ARG A 70 2.90 -1.27 11.41
CA ARG A 70 3.80 -0.30 11.99
C ARG A 70 3.93 -0.52 13.49
N HIS A 71 2.82 -0.82 14.15
CA HIS A 71 2.82 -1.09 15.57
C HIS A 71 3.63 -2.35 15.88
N GLU A 72 3.46 -3.40 15.11
CA GLU A 72 4.23 -4.63 15.28
C GLU A 72 5.72 -4.38 15.16
N THR A 73 6.10 -3.59 14.17
CA THR A 73 7.50 -3.28 13.96
C THR A 73 8.08 -2.53 15.15
N LEU A 74 7.33 -1.57 15.68
CA LEU A 74 7.79 -0.79 16.82
C LEU A 74 7.91 -1.66 18.07
N VAL A 75 6.97 -2.57 18.25
CA VAL A 75 6.98 -3.43 19.43
C VAL A 75 8.16 -4.39 19.38
N GLN A 76 8.47 -4.86 18.20
CA GLN A 76 9.58 -5.80 18.05
C GLN A 76 10.94 -5.14 18.11
N ALA A 77 10.96 -3.86 17.82
CA ALA A 77 12.22 -3.14 17.87
C ALA A 77 12.63 -2.88 19.31
#